data_9ca99baf8c15cacb4c82cd35c96878af
#
_entry.id   9ca99baf8c15cacb4c82cd35c96878af
#
_cell.length_a   1.000
_cell.length_b   1.000
_cell.length_c   1.000
_cell.angle_alpha   90.00
_cell.angle_beta   90.00
_cell.angle_gamma   90.00
#
_symmetry.space_group_name_H-M   'P 1'
#
loop_
_entity.id
_entity.type
_entity.pdbx_description
1 polymer ?
#
loop_
_entity_poly.entity_id
_entity_poly.type
_entity_poly.pdbx_seq_one_letter_code
_entity_poly.pdbx_strand_id
1 'polypeptide(L)'
;MFSAAFIWEPGSYDAEFNELNAIINAVAKASPGFIGVEEWASDDCKRRNATYYWETMDGLKALGTHPSHIEAKQKYAQWYNGYHVVISEVIKSYGDSAFEHITPNNRHARPLM
;
A
#
# COMPACT_ATOMS: atom_id res chain seq x y z
N MET A 1 10.63 -6.94 6.62
CA MET A 1 9.83 -6.25 5.58
C MET A 1 8.36 -6.37 5.93
N PHE A 2 7.65 -5.30 5.78
CA PHE A 2 6.22 -5.22 6.13
C PHE A 2 5.43 -4.67 4.98
N SER A 3 4.17 -5.03 4.88
CA SER A 3 3.27 -4.54 3.85
C SER A 3 1.96 -4.05 4.44
N ALA A 4 1.34 -3.10 3.74
CA ALA A 4 -0.02 -2.66 3.99
C ALA A 4 -0.79 -2.74 2.67
N ALA A 5 -1.74 -3.64 2.60
CA ALA A 5 -2.63 -3.76 1.46
C ALA A 5 -3.88 -2.94 1.70
N PHE A 6 -4.07 -1.91 0.91
CA PHE A 6 -5.28 -1.10 0.92
C PHE A 6 -6.19 -1.58 -0.21
N ILE A 7 -7.33 -2.14 0.17
CA ILE A 7 -8.31 -2.70 -0.76
C ILE A 7 -9.56 -1.83 -0.68
N TRP A 8 -10.04 -1.32 -1.81
CA TRP A 8 -11.20 -0.44 -1.78
C TRP A 8 -12.11 -0.64 -2.99
N GLU A 9 -13.35 -0.23 -2.81
CA GLU A 9 -14.32 -0.09 -3.90
C GLU A 9 -14.47 1.40 -4.20
N PRO A 10 -14.08 1.85 -5.42
CA PRO A 10 -14.16 3.27 -5.78
C PRO A 10 -15.60 3.77 -5.76
N GLY A 11 -15.78 4.96 -5.19
CA GLY A 11 -17.01 5.73 -5.28
C GLY A 11 -16.79 6.93 -6.22
N SER A 12 -17.13 8.12 -5.76
CA SER A 12 -16.96 9.36 -6.52
C SER A 12 -15.83 10.18 -5.93
N TYR A 13 -14.81 10.44 -6.73
CA TYR A 13 -13.68 11.27 -6.33
C TYR A 13 -13.92 12.72 -6.71
N ASP A 14 -13.39 13.63 -5.89
CA ASP A 14 -13.46 15.07 -6.10
C ASP A 14 -12.06 15.71 -6.00
N ALA A 15 -12.01 17.05 -6.10
CA ALA A 15 -10.75 17.78 -6.03
C ALA A 15 -10.06 17.60 -4.67
N GLU A 16 -10.82 17.56 -3.58
CA GLU A 16 -10.25 17.34 -2.24
C GLU A 16 -9.61 15.97 -2.12
N PHE A 17 -10.26 14.94 -2.66
CA PHE A 17 -9.68 13.60 -2.73
C PHE A 17 -8.34 13.61 -3.46
N ASN A 18 -8.31 14.23 -4.65
CA ASN A 18 -7.10 14.27 -5.47
C ASN A 18 -5.94 14.97 -4.75
N GLU A 19 -6.22 16.05 -4.04
CA GLU A 19 -5.20 16.77 -3.24
C GLU A 19 -4.68 15.91 -2.10
N LEU A 20 -5.57 15.31 -1.30
CA LEU A 20 -5.18 14.46 -0.18
C LEU A 20 -4.43 13.22 -0.66
N ASN A 21 -4.89 12.60 -1.73
CA ASN A 21 -4.25 11.42 -2.29
C ASN A 21 -2.81 11.72 -2.76
N ALA A 22 -2.60 12.88 -3.39
CA ALA A 22 -1.26 13.30 -3.82
C ALA A 22 -0.34 13.52 -2.61
N ILE A 23 -0.83 14.14 -1.55
CA ILE A 23 -0.07 14.35 -0.32
C ILE A 23 0.28 13.01 0.34
N ILE A 24 -0.69 12.11 0.49
CA ILE A 24 -0.50 10.80 1.10
C ILE A 24 0.53 9.98 0.31
N ASN A 25 0.47 10.00 -1.01
CA ASN A 25 1.45 9.31 -1.85
C ASN A 25 2.85 9.88 -1.66
N ALA A 26 2.99 11.19 -1.57
CA ALA A 26 4.28 11.83 -1.31
C ALA A 26 4.83 11.47 0.07
N VAL A 27 3.97 11.46 1.10
CA VAL A 27 4.34 11.06 2.45
C VAL A 27 4.78 9.61 2.49
N ALA A 28 4.06 8.72 1.82
CA ALA A 28 4.41 7.30 1.74
C ALA A 28 5.80 7.11 1.14
N LYS A 29 6.06 7.75 -0.01
CA LYS A 29 7.36 7.66 -0.71
C LYS A 29 8.52 8.22 0.11
N ALA A 30 8.27 9.21 0.94
CA ALA A 30 9.27 9.82 1.80
C ALA A 30 9.43 9.12 3.16
N SER A 31 8.56 8.16 3.47
CA SER A 31 8.58 7.48 4.78
C SER A 31 9.81 6.59 4.93
N PRO A 32 10.32 6.43 6.18
CA PRO A 32 11.52 5.63 6.43
C PRO A 32 11.37 4.19 5.95
N GLY A 33 12.35 3.72 5.17
CA GLY A 33 12.41 2.34 4.70
C GLY A 33 11.38 1.98 3.63
N PHE A 34 10.74 2.97 3.00
CA PHE A 34 9.79 2.69 1.93
C PHE A 34 10.46 1.98 0.76
N ILE A 35 9.87 0.86 0.32
CA ILE A 35 10.40 0.05 -0.78
C ILE A 35 9.65 0.35 -2.07
N GLY A 36 8.33 0.37 -2.03
CA GLY A 36 7.52 0.59 -3.21
C GLY A 36 6.06 0.26 -2.99
N VAL A 37 5.28 0.42 -4.05
CA VAL A 37 3.85 0.12 -4.06
C VAL A 37 3.51 -0.61 -5.35
N GLU A 38 2.65 -1.61 -5.25
CA GLU A 38 2.07 -2.27 -6.42
C GLU A 38 0.55 -2.16 -6.38
N GLU A 39 -0.05 -1.95 -7.53
CA GLU A 39 -1.48 -1.72 -7.65
C GLU A 39 -2.11 -2.72 -8.61
N TRP A 40 -3.27 -3.23 -8.21
CA TRP A 40 -4.05 -4.18 -8.98
C TRP A 40 -5.54 -3.83 -8.92
N ALA A 41 -6.27 -4.29 -9.91
CA ALA A 41 -7.73 -4.20 -9.92
C ALA A 41 -8.30 -5.59 -10.14
N SER A 42 -9.50 -5.85 -9.59
CA SER A 42 -10.25 -7.07 -9.91
C SER A 42 -10.66 -7.07 -11.38
N ASP A 43 -11.00 -8.24 -11.93
CA ASP A 43 -11.37 -8.40 -13.34
C ASP A 43 -12.52 -7.50 -13.76
N ASP A 44 -13.49 -7.29 -12.86
CA ASP A 44 -14.63 -6.42 -13.09
C ASP A 44 -14.37 -4.95 -12.73
N CYS A 45 -13.15 -4.62 -12.29
CA CYS A 45 -12.72 -3.29 -11.85
C CYS A 45 -13.51 -2.71 -10.68
N LYS A 46 -14.32 -3.49 -9.98
CA LYS A 46 -15.07 -3.03 -8.82
C LYS A 46 -14.20 -2.82 -7.60
N ARG A 47 -13.12 -3.59 -7.48
CA ARG A 47 -12.17 -3.49 -6.37
C ARG A 47 -10.78 -3.17 -6.88
N ARG A 48 -10.09 -2.34 -6.11
CA ARG A 48 -8.71 -1.98 -6.35
C ARG A 48 -7.88 -2.33 -5.13
N ASN A 49 -6.60 -2.55 -5.37
CA ASN A 49 -5.64 -2.83 -4.32
C ASN A 49 -4.38 -2.00 -4.56
N ALA A 50 -3.88 -1.38 -3.50
CA ALA A 50 -2.56 -0.78 -3.47
C ALA A 50 -1.82 -1.40 -2.28
N THR A 51 -0.76 -2.15 -2.57
CA THR A 51 0.05 -2.77 -1.53
C THR A 51 1.37 -2.04 -1.42
N TYR A 52 1.60 -1.43 -0.27
CA TYR A 52 2.81 -0.68 0.07
C TYR A 52 3.75 -1.58 0.86
N TYR A 53 5.05 -1.43 0.60
CA TYR A 53 6.09 -2.23 1.27
C TYR A 53 7.11 -1.32 1.95
N TRP A 54 7.51 -1.68 3.17
CA TRP A 54 8.55 -1.01 3.95
C TRP A 54 9.53 -2.04 4.53
N GLU A 55 10.78 -1.62 4.72
CA GLU A 55 11.78 -2.47 5.35
C GLU A 55 11.47 -2.72 6.83
N THR A 56 10.93 -1.71 7.52
CA THR A 56 10.57 -1.77 8.93
C THR A 56 9.18 -1.21 9.17
N MET A 57 8.65 -1.40 10.36
CA MET A 57 7.36 -0.83 10.77
C MET A 57 7.36 0.70 10.91
N ASP A 58 8.53 1.32 11.02
CA ASP A 58 8.63 2.77 11.25
C ASP A 58 7.98 3.57 10.13
N GLY A 59 8.23 3.20 8.88
CA GLY A 59 7.64 3.86 7.73
C GLY A 59 6.12 3.72 7.67
N LEU A 60 5.64 2.52 7.93
CA LEU A 60 4.20 2.24 7.98
C LEU A 60 3.52 3.07 9.06
N LYS A 61 4.11 3.13 10.26
CA LYS A 61 3.59 3.93 11.36
C LYS A 61 3.64 5.41 11.05
N ALA A 62 4.71 5.89 10.41
CA ALA A 62 4.83 7.29 10.02
C ALA A 62 3.72 7.71 9.07
N LEU A 63 3.40 6.89 8.07
CA LEU A 63 2.28 7.15 7.18
C LEU A 63 0.94 7.12 7.92
N GLY A 64 0.71 6.09 8.72
CA GLY A 64 -0.56 5.89 9.43
C GLY A 64 -0.89 6.99 10.41
N THR A 65 0.11 7.65 11.00
CA THR A 65 -0.07 8.73 11.96
C THR A 65 0.02 10.13 11.34
N HIS A 66 0.31 10.22 10.04
CA HIS A 66 0.37 11.52 9.38
C HIS A 66 -1.02 12.18 9.34
N PRO A 67 -1.11 13.50 9.61
CA PRO A 67 -2.41 14.20 9.64
C PRO A 67 -3.24 14.03 8.36
N SER A 68 -2.61 14.04 7.20
CA SER A 68 -3.32 13.86 5.91
C SER A 68 -3.97 12.49 5.80
N HIS A 69 -3.30 11.45 6.30
CA HIS A 69 -3.84 10.09 6.30
C HIS A 69 -5.02 9.98 7.27
N ILE A 70 -4.91 10.60 8.43
CA ILE A 70 -5.99 10.64 9.43
C ILE A 70 -7.21 11.36 8.86
N GLU A 71 -7.00 12.50 8.19
CA GLU A 71 -8.08 13.25 7.55
C GLU A 71 -8.77 12.40 6.48
N ALA A 72 -8.02 11.70 5.64
CA ALA A 72 -8.58 10.83 4.61
C ALA A 72 -9.41 9.70 5.23
N LYS A 73 -8.97 9.12 6.35
CA LYS A 73 -9.74 8.09 7.06
C LYS A 73 -11.06 8.62 7.59
N GLN A 74 -11.12 9.87 8.00
CA GLN A 74 -12.35 10.49 8.48
C GLN A 74 -13.35 10.76 7.36
N LYS A 75 -12.85 10.98 6.15
CA LYS A 75 -13.65 11.38 4.98
C LYS A 75 -13.90 10.27 3.97
N TYR A 76 -13.42 9.05 4.21
CA TYR A 76 -13.43 7.98 3.22
C TYR A 76 -14.81 7.70 2.62
N ALA A 77 -15.86 7.82 3.42
CA ALA A 77 -17.23 7.52 2.98
C ALA A 77 -17.71 8.44 1.85
N GLN A 78 -17.08 9.60 1.66
CA GLN A 78 -17.39 10.51 0.56
C GLN A 78 -16.84 10.00 -0.77
N TRP A 79 -15.78 9.17 -0.76
CA TRP A 79 -15.01 8.80 -1.94
C TRP A 79 -15.02 7.32 -2.25
N TYR A 80 -15.18 6.46 -1.24
CA TYR A 80 -15.16 5.00 -1.40
C TYR A 80 -16.49 4.40 -0.99
N ASN A 81 -16.89 3.35 -1.70
CA ASN A 81 -18.05 2.55 -1.30
C ASN A 81 -17.70 1.54 -0.19
N GLY A 82 -16.42 1.33 0.03
CA GLY A 82 -15.93 0.50 1.11
C GLY A 82 -14.42 0.34 1.03
N TYR A 83 -13.79 -0.08 2.11
CA TYR A 83 -12.37 -0.38 2.13
C TYR A 83 -12.03 -1.42 3.18
N HIS A 84 -10.89 -2.06 2.98
CA HIS A 84 -10.31 -2.98 3.96
C HIS A 84 -8.79 -2.88 3.90
N VAL A 85 -8.13 -2.90 5.04
CA VAL A 85 -6.68 -2.81 5.14
C VAL A 85 -6.13 -4.07 5.78
N VAL A 86 -5.10 -4.66 5.16
CA VAL A 86 -4.38 -5.81 5.71
C VAL A 86 -2.93 -5.42 5.90
N ILE A 87 -2.45 -5.49 7.13
CA ILE A 87 -1.05 -5.24 7.47
C ILE A 87 -0.39 -6.59 7.72
N SER A 88 0.73 -6.84 7.06
CA SER A 88 1.40 -8.13 7.10
C SER A 88 2.91 -7.97 7.26
N GLU A 89 3.53 -8.95 7.90
CA GLU A 89 4.96 -9.14 7.84
C GLU A 89 5.29 -10.07 6.68
N VAL A 90 6.21 -9.66 5.81
CA VAL A 90 6.63 -10.49 4.68
C VAL A 90 7.71 -11.45 5.16
N ILE A 91 7.35 -12.71 5.23
CA ILE A 91 8.26 -13.76 5.70
C ILE A 91 9.23 -14.16 4.61
N LYS A 92 8.76 -14.19 3.35
CA LYS A 92 9.55 -14.61 2.22
C LYS A 92 9.05 -13.95 0.95
N SER A 93 9.99 -13.63 0.06
CA SER A 93 9.70 -13.06 -1.26
C SER A 93 10.67 -13.64 -2.27
N TYR A 94 10.16 -14.30 -3.31
CA TYR A 94 11.00 -14.85 -4.37
C TYR A 94 10.18 -15.13 -5.62
N GLY A 95 10.88 -15.22 -6.74
CA GLY A 95 10.32 -15.57 -8.03
C GLY A 95 11.36 -16.26 -8.91
N ASP A 96 11.00 -16.53 -10.15
CA ASP A 96 11.89 -17.17 -11.12
C ASP A 96 12.75 -16.16 -11.89
N SER A 97 12.65 -14.90 -11.57
CA SER A 97 13.36 -13.78 -12.20
C SER A 97 12.93 -13.48 -13.65
N ALA A 98 11.81 -14.03 -14.10
CA ALA A 98 11.27 -13.71 -15.41
C ALA A 98 10.82 -12.24 -15.53
N PHE A 99 10.45 -11.65 -14.40
CA PHE A 99 10.22 -10.21 -14.27
C PHE A 99 10.73 -9.75 -12.91
N GLU A 100 10.98 -8.44 -12.81
CA GLU A 100 11.39 -7.85 -11.55
C GLU A 100 10.18 -7.46 -10.71
N HIS A 101 10.31 -7.61 -9.39
CA HIS A 101 9.31 -7.17 -8.43
C HIS A 101 9.94 -6.18 -7.47
N ILE A 102 9.11 -5.30 -6.88
CA ILE A 102 9.60 -4.30 -5.93
C ILE A 102 10.16 -4.92 -4.64
N THR A 103 9.69 -6.12 -4.28
CA THR A 103 10.29 -6.87 -3.18
C THR A 103 11.47 -7.68 -3.68
N PRO A 104 12.50 -7.90 -2.86
CA PRO A 104 13.68 -8.62 -3.31
C PRO A 104 13.39 -10.10 -3.60
N ASN A 105 14.14 -10.64 -4.56
CA ASN A 105 14.13 -12.08 -4.81
C ASN A 105 15.14 -12.75 -3.88
N ASN A 106 14.65 -13.25 -2.75
CA ASN A 106 15.46 -13.90 -1.75
C ASN A 106 15.28 -15.42 -1.72
N ARG A 107 15.05 -15.98 -2.89
CA ARG A 107 14.81 -17.42 -3.09
C ARG A 107 15.83 -18.31 -2.37
N HIS A 108 17.09 -17.88 -2.38
CA HIS A 108 18.20 -18.63 -1.82
C HIS A 108 18.65 -18.11 -0.44
N ALA A 109 17.96 -17.12 0.12
CA ALA A 109 18.35 -16.52 1.39
C ALA A 109 18.26 -17.52 2.53
N ARG A 110 17.30 -18.43 2.46
CA ARG A 110 17.16 -19.58 3.36
C ARG A 110 16.22 -20.62 2.75
N PRO A 111 16.30 -21.88 3.19
CA PRO A 111 15.43 -22.93 2.67
C PRO A 111 13.96 -22.63 2.91
N LEU A 112 13.12 -23.13 2.01
CA LEU A 112 11.69 -23.17 2.22
C LEU A 112 11.34 -24.17 3.29
N MET A 113 10.36 -23.83 4.06
CA MET A 113 9.79 -24.78 5.00
C MET A 113 8.92 -25.80 4.27
#